data_97c3b62a8bddbd42b0dee5b938d593e2
#
_entry.id   97c3b62a8bddbd42b0dee5b938d593e2
#
_cell.length_a   1.000
_cell.length_b   1.000
_cell.length_c   1.000
_cell.angle_alpha   90.00
_cell.angle_beta   90.00
_cell.angle_gamma   90.00
#
_symmetry.space_group_name_H-M   'P 1'
#
loop_
_entity.id
_entity.type
_entity.pdbx_description
1 polymer ?
#
loop_
_entity_poly.entity_id
_entity_poly.type
_entity_poly.pdbx_seq_one_letter_code
_entity_poly.pdbx_strand_id
1 'polypeptide(L)'
;MYKRQAHGIRVCTAAGCNARGVLQWAGAVLAHLARTQGWQPAGRTLGVVGVGHVGSLVKEYAETWGFRVLCCDPPREAREHCGFLPLEEVARQADILTFHTPLDDTTRRMAGDALFARMKPGAVILNSSRGEVVDGAALLRSGLACVLDVWEHEPAIDRRLLARTLLATPHIAGYSEQGKANATAMSVDTLARFFGLPLAGWYPPQAAPSTPRPISWQELCTTIGGAFDIEAQSRSLKARPEDFEPMRDHYRYRREYF
;
A
#
# COMPACT_ATOMS: atom_id res chain seq x y z
N MET A 1 -15.12 -12.25 8.69
CA MET A 1 -15.20 -11.67 10.06
C MET A 1 -16.59 -11.81 10.65
N TYR A 2 -17.65 -11.44 9.96
CA TYR A 2 -19.04 -11.47 10.45
C TYR A 2 -19.58 -12.84 10.92
N LYS A 3 -19.21 -13.96 10.26
CA LYS A 3 -19.66 -15.30 10.66
C LYS A 3 -19.29 -15.67 12.10
N ARG A 4 -18.11 -15.29 12.59
CA ARG A 4 -17.66 -15.59 13.96
C ARG A 4 -18.39 -14.71 14.99
N GLN A 5 -18.62 -13.45 14.67
CA GLN A 5 -19.36 -12.53 15.53
C GLN A 5 -20.83 -12.95 15.72
N ALA A 6 -21.46 -13.53 14.70
CA ALA A 6 -22.81 -14.09 14.79
C ALA A 6 -22.92 -15.24 15.81
N HIS A 7 -21.80 -15.89 16.15
CA HIS A 7 -21.73 -16.92 17.18
C HIS A 7 -21.22 -16.41 18.55
N GLY A 8 -21.25 -15.09 18.77
CA GLY A 8 -20.78 -14.46 20.02
C GLY A 8 -19.26 -14.46 20.21
N ILE A 9 -18.50 -14.81 19.16
CA ILE A 9 -17.02 -14.82 19.22
C ILE A 9 -16.51 -13.40 18.99
N ARG A 10 -15.78 -12.85 19.96
CA ARG A 10 -15.09 -11.57 19.80
C ARG A 10 -13.89 -11.73 18.87
N VAL A 11 -13.87 -10.96 17.78
CA VAL A 11 -12.77 -10.94 16.83
C VAL A 11 -12.03 -9.61 16.96
N CYS A 12 -10.73 -9.67 17.18
CA CYS A 12 -9.84 -8.53 17.24
C CYS A 12 -8.77 -8.65 16.14
N THR A 13 -8.30 -7.53 15.65
CA THR A 13 -7.28 -7.48 14.58
C THR A 13 -6.20 -6.48 14.96
N ALA A 14 -4.98 -6.69 14.45
CA ALA A 14 -3.88 -5.73 14.55
C ALA A 14 -3.90 -4.74 13.37
N ALA A 15 -5.06 -4.12 13.10
CA ALA A 15 -5.22 -3.22 11.97
C ALA A 15 -4.25 -2.04 12.07
N GLY A 16 -3.54 -1.74 10.97
CA GLY A 16 -2.56 -0.65 10.90
C GLY A 16 -1.15 -1.01 11.39
N CYS A 17 -0.92 -2.22 11.93
CA CYS A 17 0.40 -2.63 12.46
C CYS A 17 1.55 -2.43 11.47
N ASN A 18 1.32 -2.60 10.18
CA ASN A 18 2.31 -2.53 9.10
C ASN A 18 2.15 -1.29 8.18
N ALA A 19 1.34 -0.31 8.59
CA ALA A 19 1.00 0.82 7.72
C ALA A 19 2.24 1.63 7.30
N ARG A 20 3.24 1.77 8.18
CA ARG A 20 4.51 2.44 7.86
C ARG A 20 5.37 1.65 6.88
N GLY A 21 5.37 0.33 6.95
CA GLY A 21 6.00 -0.50 5.92
C GLY A 21 5.42 -0.22 4.54
N VAL A 22 4.10 -0.13 4.42
CA VAL A 22 3.43 0.22 3.15
C VAL A 22 3.72 1.66 2.73
N LEU A 23 3.76 2.62 3.66
CA LEU A 23 4.17 4.00 3.37
C LEU A 23 5.58 4.04 2.76
N GLN A 24 6.53 3.28 3.31
CA GLN A 24 7.90 3.24 2.76
C GLN A 24 7.96 2.59 1.38
N TRP A 25 7.14 1.57 1.13
CA TRP A 25 6.99 1.02 -0.21
C TRP A 25 6.46 2.08 -1.19
N ALA A 26 5.40 2.80 -0.82
CA ALA A 26 4.84 3.88 -1.64
C ALA A 26 5.89 4.98 -1.88
N GLY A 27 6.63 5.39 -0.85
CA GLY A 27 7.73 6.36 -0.98
C GLY A 27 8.83 5.89 -1.93
N ALA A 28 9.23 4.61 -1.85
CA ALA A 28 10.21 4.03 -2.76
C ALA A 28 9.73 4.02 -4.23
N VAL A 29 8.46 3.68 -4.45
CA VAL A 29 7.82 3.74 -5.77
C VAL A 29 7.83 5.16 -6.31
N LEU A 30 7.34 6.13 -5.53
CA LEU A 30 7.24 7.53 -5.95
C LEU A 30 8.63 8.12 -6.26
N ALA A 31 9.63 7.86 -5.42
CA ALA A 31 11.01 8.28 -5.65
C ALA A 31 11.62 7.64 -6.92
N HIS A 32 11.37 6.34 -7.15
CA HIS A 32 11.80 5.66 -8.38
C HIS A 32 11.15 6.26 -9.63
N LEU A 33 9.83 6.45 -9.62
CA LEU A 33 9.10 7.03 -10.74
C LEU A 33 9.60 8.46 -11.05
N ALA A 34 9.78 9.29 -10.01
CA ALA A 34 10.30 10.64 -10.18
C ALA A 34 11.68 10.65 -10.81
N ARG A 35 12.59 9.78 -10.35
CA ARG A 35 13.95 9.67 -10.85
C ARG A 35 13.98 9.19 -12.31
N THR A 36 13.19 8.16 -12.64
CA THR A 36 13.21 7.54 -13.98
C THR A 36 12.45 8.34 -15.04
N GLN A 37 11.45 9.11 -14.63
CA GLN A 37 10.62 9.93 -15.52
C GLN A 37 10.95 11.42 -15.46
N GLY A 38 11.91 11.84 -14.63
CA GLY A 38 12.43 13.22 -14.59
C GLY A 38 11.44 14.26 -14.07
N TRP A 39 10.61 13.95 -13.04
CA TRP A 39 9.66 14.90 -12.48
C TRP A 39 9.84 15.15 -10.98
N GLN A 40 9.23 16.20 -10.48
CA GLN A 40 9.13 16.55 -9.06
C GLN A 40 7.67 16.46 -8.60
N PRO A 41 7.40 16.31 -7.28
CA PRO A 41 6.03 16.26 -6.73
C PRO A 41 5.21 17.51 -7.05
N ALA A 42 5.83 18.69 -7.06
CA ALA A 42 5.17 19.94 -7.41
C ALA A 42 4.54 19.86 -8.81
N GLY A 43 3.24 20.14 -8.88
CA GLY A 43 2.45 20.03 -10.12
C GLY A 43 1.92 18.62 -10.42
N ARG A 44 2.23 17.62 -9.59
CA ARG A 44 1.68 16.25 -9.72
C ARG A 44 0.53 16.04 -8.74
N THR A 45 -0.49 15.34 -9.20
CA THR A 45 -1.65 14.97 -8.39
C THR A 45 -1.57 13.48 -8.05
N LEU A 46 -1.53 13.17 -6.75
CA LEU A 46 -1.65 11.82 -6.22
C LEU A 46 -3.10 11.58 -5.79
N GLY A 47 -3.77 10.63 -6.40
CA GLY A 47 -5.08 10.14 -5.96
C GLY A 47 -4.90 9.01 -4.95
N VAL A 48 -5.48 9.15 -3.77
CA VAL A 48 -5.45 8.15 -2.69
C VAL A 48 -6.84 7.56 -2.52
N VAL A 49 -6.99 6.27 -2.81
CA VAL A 49 -8.24 5.52 -2.70
C VAL A 49 -8.20 4.61 -1.48
N GLY A 50 -9.08 4.89 -0.49
CA GLY A 50 -9.04 4.30 0.83
C GLY A 50 -8.09 5.06 1.75
N VAL A 51 -8.63 5.87 2.68
CA VAL A 51 -7.88 6.76 3.57
C VAL A 51 -7.96 6.24 5.02
N GLY A 52 -7.70 4.92 5.17
CA GLY A 52 -7.56 4.24 6.46
C GLY A 52 -6.16 4.45 7.05
N HIS A 53 -5.66 3.46 7.81
CA HIS A 53 -4.33 3.54 8.44
C HIS A 53 -3.19 3.81 7.45
N VAL A 54 -3.20 3.15 6.30
CA VAL A 54 -2.17 3.33 5.27
C VAL A 54 -2.40 4.61 4.49
N GLY A 55 -3.61 4.77 3.91
CA GLY A 55 -3.88 5.91 3.04
C GLY A 55 -3.77 7.26 3.74
N SER A 56 -4.05 7.35 5.05
CA SER A 56 -3.83 8.57 5.83
C SER A 56 -2.34 8.93 5.92
N LEU A 57 -1.47 7.95 6.16
CA LEU A 57 -0.01 8.18 6.17
C LEU A 57 0.50 8.57 4.78
N VAL A 58 0.05 7.87 3.73
CA VAL A 58 0.45 8.18 2.35
C VAL A 58 0.02 9.60 1.97
N LYS A 59 -1.23 10.00 2.33
CA LYS A 59 -1.73 11.37 2.14
C LYS A 59 -0.82 12.39 2.83
N GLU A 60 -0.61 12.22 4.14
CA GLU A 60 0.16 13.16 4.97
C GLU A 60 1.58 13.37 4.42
N TYR A 61 2.29 12.28 4.14
CA TYR A 61 3.65 12.38 3.64
C TYR A 61 3.72 12.92 2.20
N ALA A 62 2.79 12.52 1.33
CA ALA A 62 2.75 13.04 -0.03
C ALA A 62 2.49 14.55 -0.08
N GLU A 63 1.61 15.07 0.78
CA GLU A 63 1.39 16.52 0.94
C GLU A 63 2.67 17.22 1.39
N THR A 64 3.38 16.65 2.38
CA THR A 64 4.67 17.17 2.86
C THR A 64 5.74 17.14 1.77
N TRP A 65 5.72 16.16 0.88
CA TRP A 65 6.62 16.06 -0.28
C TRP A 65 6.29 17.04 -1.42
N GLY A 66 5.12 17.68 -1.37
CA GLY A 66 4.70 18.69 -2.35
C GLY A 66 3.74 18.19 -3.43
N PHE A 67 3.17 16.99 -3.30
CA PHE A 67 2.07 16.55 -4.17
C PHE A 67 0.78 17.31 -3.86
N ARG A 68 -0.03 17.55 -4.88
CA ARG A 68 -1.45 17.79 -4.70
C ARG A 68 -2.11 16.44 -4.43
N VAL A 69 -2.75 16.27 -3.27
CA VAL A 69 -3.40 14.99 -2.92
C VAL A 69 -4.91 15.11 -3.03
N LEU A 70 -5.54 14.14 -3.71
CA LEU A 70 -6.99 13.97 -3.79
C LEU A 70 -7.36 12.64 -3.16
N CYS A 71 -8.40 12.62 -2.35
CA CYS A 71 -8.80 11.46 -1.57
C CYS A 71 -10.18 10.95 -1.99
N CYS A 72 -10.34 9.62 -2.07
CA CYS A 72 -11.60 8.93 -2.19
C CYS A 72 -11.73 7.90 -1.05
N ASP A 73 -12.72 8.06 -0.18
CA ASP A 73 -13.07 7.10 0.88
C ASP A 73 -14.57 7.26 1.20
N PRO A 74 -15.47 6.56 0.49
CA PRO A 74 -16.91 6.72 0.67
C PRO A 74 -17.40 6.48 2.11
N PRO A 75 -16.89 5.47 2.87
CA PRO A 75 -17.23 5.30 4.27
C PRO A 75 -16.82 6.48 5.17
N ARG A 76 -15.70 7.15 4.88
CA ARG A 76 -15.29 8.35 5.62
C ARG A 76 -16.09 9.57 5.19
N GLU A 77 -16.32 9.74 3.90
CA GLU A 77 -17.16 10.83 3.39
C GLU A 77 -18.54 10.82 4.04
N ALA A 78 -19.16 9.64 4.16
CA ALA A 78 -20.46 9.50 4.82
C ALA A 78 -20.46 9.89 6.32
N ARG A 79 -19.31 9.85 6.98
CA ARG A 79 -19.17 10.22 8.40
C ARG A 79 -18.67 11.66 8.61
N GLU A 80 -17.76 12.11 7.76
CA GLU A 80 -17.00 13.36 7.95
C GLU A 80 -17.56 14.51 7.10
N HIS A 81 -18.27 14.18 6.02
CA HIS A 81 -18.90 15.12 5.07
C HIS A 81 -17.96 16.18 4.48
N CYS A 82 -16.67 15.88 4.40
CA CYS A 82 -15.66 16.77 3.82
C CYS A 82 -14.37 16.06 3.43
N GLY A 83 -13.65 16.66 2.50
CA GLY A 83 -12.28 16.28 2.16
C GLY A 83 -12.15 15.07 1.22
N PHE A 84 -13.25 14.48 0.74
CA PHE A 84 -13.25 13.36 -0.18
C PHE A 84 -13.97 13.69 -1.48
N LEU A 85 -13.56 13.02 -2.56
CA LEU A 85 -14.16 13.14 -3.88
C LEU A 85 -14.65 11.78 -4.36
N PRO A 86 -15.63 11.72 -5.28
CA PRO A 86 -15.97 10.51 -5.99
C PRO A 86 -14.75 9.90 -6.68
N LEU A 87 -14.68 8.56 -6.76
CA LEU A 87 -13.53 7.84 -7.33
C LEU A 87 -13.22 8.29 -8.77
N GLU A 88 -14.25 8.48 -9.58
CA GLU A 88 -14.13 8.90 -10.97
C GLU A 88 -13.51 10.30 -11.10
N GLU A 89 -13.83 11.19 -10.16
CA GLU A 89 -13.26 12.55 -10.14
C GLU A 89 -11.79 12.52 -9.71
N VAL A 90 -11.44 11.70 -8.73
CA VAL A 90 -10.04 11.48 -8.34
C VAL A 90 -9.26 10.91 -9.51
N ALA A 91 -9.77 9.87 -10.18
CA ALA A 91 -9.13 9.21 -11.32
C ALA A 91 -8.90 10.18 -12.49
N ARG A 92 -9.88 11.03 -12.80
CA ARG A 92 -9.77 12.03 -13.86
C ARG A 92 -8.65 13.05 -13.64
N GLN A 93 -8.37 13.39 -12.38
CA GLN A 93 -7.38 14.40 -12.02
C GLN A 93 -6.01 13.83 -11.64
N ALA A 94 -5.93 12.56 -11.26
CA ALA A 94 -4.69 11.96 -10.78
C ALA A 94 -3.67 11.73 -11.89
N ASP A 95 -2.42 12.02 -11.61
CA ASP A 95 -1.26 11.56 -12.39
C ASP A 95 -0.80 10.19 -11.89
N ILE A 96 -1.02 9.91 -10.61
CA ILE A 96 -0.74 8.64 -9.96
C ILE A 96 -1.96 8.31 -9.09
N LEU A 97 -2.53 7.10 -9.23
CA LEU A 97 -3.67 6.63 -8.44
C LEU A 97 -3.25 5.42 -7.61
N THR A 98 -3.33 5.53 -6.29
CA THR A 98 -2.90 4.49 -5.35
C THR A 98 -4.04 3.95 -4.52
N PHE A 99 -4.11 2.61 -4.37
CA PHE A 99 -5.18 1.91 -3.68
C PHE A 99 -4.72 1.37 -2.32
N HIS A 100 -5.48 1.70 -1.27
CA HIS A 100 -5.27 1.28 0.12
C HIS A 100 -6.57 0.80 0.78
N THR A 101 -7.43 0.16 0.00
CA THR A 101 -8.74 -0.33 0.41
C THR A 101 -8.66 -1.78 0.92
N PRO A 102 -9.54 -2.21 1.84
CA PRO A 102 -9.76 -3.63 2.06
C PRO A 102 -10.37 -4.28 0.80
N LEU A 103 -10.33 -5.59 0.72
CA LEU A 103 -11.06 -6.33 -0.31
C LEU A 103 -12.40 -6.80 0.25
N ASP A 104 -13.47 -6.32 -0.35
CA ASP A 104 -14.85 -6.73 -0.11
C ASP A 104 -15.68 -6.58 -1.40
N ASP A 105 -16.99 -6.78 -1.32
CA ASP A 105 -17.87 -6.74 -2.48
C ASP A 105 -17.94 -5.34 -3.13
N THR A 106 -17.66 -4.27 -2.37
CA THR A 106 -17.69 -2.88 -2.86
C THR A 106 -16.37 -2.46 -3.52
N THR A 107 -15.27 -3.13 -3.19
CA THR A 107 -13.93 -2.78 -3.66
C THR A 107 -13.36 -3.77 -4.69
N ARG A 108 -13.98 -4.94 -4.82
CA ARG A 108 -13.58 -5.94 -5.81
C ARG A 108 -13.72 -5.39 -7.22
N ARG A 109 -12.60 -5.36 -7.96
CA ARG A 109 -12.50 -4.83 -9.33
C ARG A 109 -13.06 -3.41 -9.50
N MET A 110 -12.99 -2.61 -8.42
CA MET A 110 -13.40 -1.21 -8.49
C MET A 110 -12.55 -0.41 -9.49
N ALA A 111 -11.31 -0.83 -9.71
CA ALA A 111 -10.44 -0.29 -10.75
C ALA A 111 -10.51 -1.20 -11.99
N GLY A 112 -11.44 -0.90 -12.88
CA GLY A 112 -11.69 -1.60 -14.13
C GLY A 112 -11.77 -0.65 -15.33
N ASP A 113 -12.21 -1.15 -16.49
CA ASP A 113 -12.25 -0.43 -17.78
C ASP A 113 -12.89 0.96 -17.66
N ALA A 114 -14.03 1.07 -16.95
CA ALA A 114 -14.75 2.34 -16.82
C ALA A 114 -13.93 3.40 -16.06
N LEU A 115 -13.16 3.00 -15.05
CA LEU A 115 -12.29 3.90 -14.31
C LEU A 115 -11.06 4.28 -15.14
N PHE A 116 -10.42 3.30 -15.77
CA PHE A 116 -9.21 3.51 -16.57
C PHE A 116 -9.45 4.43 -17.75
N ALA A 117 -10.63 4.35 -18.39
CA ALA A 117 -11.02 5.24 -19.48
C ALA A 117 -11.16 6.72 -19.07
N ARG A 118 -11.25 7.02 -17.76
CA ARG A 118 -11.32 8.39 -17.21
C ARG A 118 -9.96 8.95 -16.84
N MET A 119 -8.94 8.11 -16.73
CA MET A 119 -7.61 8.52 -16.29
C MET A 119 -6.85 9.29 -17.38
N LYS A 120 -5.94 10.12 -16.95
CA LYS A 120 -5.07 10.86 -17.86
C LYS A 120 -4.19 9.92 -18.67
N PRO A 121 -3.88 10.24 -19.94
CA PRO A 121 -2.80 9.59 -20.66
C PRO A 121 -1.48 9.66 -19.86
N GLY A 122 -0.80 8.53 -19.71
CA GLY A 122 0.45 8.44 -18.93
C GLY A 122 0.28 8.39 -17.42
N ALA A 123 -0.95 8.33 -16.90
CA ALA A 123 -1.18 8.10 -15.48
C ALA A 123 -0.68 6.71 -15.05
N VAL A 124 -0.32 6.59 -13.77
CA VAL A 124 0.24 5.36 -13.18
C VAL A 124 -0.70 4.82 -12.10
N ILE A 125 -0.98 3.51 -12.15
CA ILE A 125 -1.72 2.77 -11.12
C ILE A 125 -0.74 2.16 -10.12
N LEU A 126 -0.97 2.39 -8.82
CA LEU A 126 -0.26 1.74 -7.73
C LEU A 126 -1.24 0.89 -6.93
N ASN A 127 -0.92 -0.40 -6.71
CA ASN A 127 -1.72 -1.25 -5.83
C ASN A 127 -0.83 -2.03 -4.85
N SER A 128 -0.99 -1.73 -3.57
CA SER A 128 -0.40 -2.44 -2.44
C SER A 128 -1.46 -2.88 -1.41
N SER A 129 -2.72 -2.95 -1.83
CA SER A 129 -3.83 -3.35 -0.97
C SER A 129 -4.20 -4.83 -1.14
N ARG A 130 -4.96 -5.17 -2.17
CA ARG A 130 -5.29 -6.55 -2.58
C ARG A 130 -5.36 -6.63 -4.09
N GLY A 131 -4.92 -7.74 -4.67
CA GLY A 131 -4.85 -7.93 -6.12
C GLY A 131 -6.18 -7.65 -6.81
N GLU A 132 -7.25 -8.24 -6.29
CA GLU A 132 -8.59 -8.18 -6.87
C GLU A 132 -9.29 -6.81 -6.75
N VAL A 133 -8.68 -5.81 -6.13
CA VAL A 133 -9.15 -4.42 -6.16
C VAL A 133 -9.01 -3.84 -7.57
N VAL A 134 -8.00 -4.29 -8.29
CA VAL A 134 -7.71 -3.91 -9.68
C VAL A 134 -8.06 -5.09 -10.59
N ASP A 135 -8.87 -4.86 -11.62
CA ASP A 135 -9.09 -5.84 -12.69
C ASP A 135 -7.84 -5.89 -13.57
N GLY A 136 -7.04 -6.96 -13.40
CA GLY A 136 -5.78 -7.13 -14.12
C GLY A 136 -5.96 -7.23 -15.64
N ALA A 137 -7.05 -7.83 -16.12
CA ALA A 137 -7.35 -7.93 -17.54
C ALA A 137 -7.72 -6.56 -18.14
N ALA A 138 -8.51 -5.77 -17.40
CA ALA A 138 -8.83 -4.40 -17.79
C ALA A 138 -7.57 -3.50 -17.79
N LEU A 139 -6.69 -3.65 -16.79
CA LEU A 139 -5.44 -2.93 -16.71
C LEU A 139 -4.52 -3.23 -17.91
N LEU A 140 -4.45 -4.51 -18.33
CA LEU A 140 -3.72 -4.90 -19.54
C LEU A 140 -4.28 -4.23 -20.80
N ARG A 141 -5.62 -4.18 -20.95
CA ARG A 141 -6.29 -3.55 -22.11
C ARG A 141 -6.10 -2.04 -22.12
N SER A 142 -6.13 -1.39 -20.97
CA SER A 142 -6.02 0.08 -20.85
C SER A 142 -4.68 0.64 -21.33
N GLY A 143 -3.61 -0.16 -21.28
CA GLY A 143 -2.27 0.30 -21.59
C GLY A 143 -1.66 1.24 -20.55
N LEU A 144 -2.34 1.51 -19.44
CA LEU A 144 -1.81 2.33 -18.35
C LEU A 144 -0.58 1.69 -17.71
N ALA A 145 0.35 2.52 -17.30
CA ALA A 145 1.49 2.09 -16.51
C ALA A 145 1.06 1.69 -15.09
N CYS A 146 1.71 0.69 -14.51
CA CYS A 146 1.38 0.25 -13.16
C CYS A 146 2.58 -0.22 -12.36
N VAL A 147 2.43 -0.14 -11.03
CA VAL A 147 3.32 -0.72 -10.02
C VAL A 147 2.47 -1.55 -9.07
N LEU A 148 2.77 -2.82 -8.95
CA LEU A 148 1.96 -3.77 -8.20
C LEU A 148 2.80 -4.50 -7.15
N ASP A 149 2.31 -4.51 -5.91
CA ASP A 149 2.80 -5.37 -4.82
C ASP A 149 1.91 -6.60 -4.66
N VAL A 150 0.64 -6.45 -5.01
CA VAL A 150 -0.41 -7.46 -4.84
C VAL A 150 -1.04 -7.82 -6.19
N TRP A 151 -1.48 -9.07 -6.33
CA TRP A 151 -1.87 -9.66 -7.60
C TRP A 151 -3.14 -10.49 -7.48
N GLU A 152 -3.94 -10.53 -8.54
CA GLU A 152 -4.97 -11.56 -8.64
C GLU A 152 -4.31 -12.95 -8.68
N HIS A 153 -4.93 -13.92 -8.01
CA HIS A 153 -4.51 -15.34 -8.01
C HIS A 153 -3.11 -15.62 -7.44
N GLU A 154 -2.62 -14.82 -6.48
CA GLU A 154 -1.36 -15.15 -5.80
C GLU A 154 -1.35 -16.60 -5.29
N PRO A 155 -0.26 -17.35 -5.43
CA PRO A 155 1.03 -16.99 -6.03
C PRO A 155 1.12 -17.16 -7.55
N ALA A 156 0.07 -17.65 -8.22
CA ALA A 156 0.03 -17.89 -9.67
C ALA A 156 -0.33 -16.62 -10.46
N ILE A 157 0.54 -15.62 -10.40
CA ILE A 157 0.31 -14.29 -10.98
C ILE A 157 0.32 -14.28 -12.52
N ASP A 158 -0.44 -13.37 -13.15
CA ASP A 158 -0.46 -13.23 -14.61
C ASP A 158 0.89 -12.65 -15.10
N ARG A 159 1.66 -13.49 -15.82
CA ARG A 159 2.98 -13.12 -16.37
C ARG A 159 2.92 -12.02 -17.41
N ARG A 160 1.80 -11.85 -18.12
CA ARG A 160 1.60 -10.77 -19.10
C ARG A 160 1.48 -9.42 -18.36
N LEU A 161 0.73 -9.41 -17.27
CA LEU A 161 0.61 -8.23 -16.41
C LEU A 161 1.94 -7.90 -15.74
N LEU A 162 2.65 -8.92 -15.20
CA LEU A 162 3.98 -8.76 -14.62
C LEU A 162 4.97 -8.11 -15.60
N ALA A 163 4.99 -8.57 -16.85
CA ALA A 163 5.87 -8.01 -17.89
C ALA A 163 5.59 -6.54 -18.20
N ARG A 164 4.36 -6.08 -18.00
CA ARG A 164 3.91 -4.70 -18.26
C ARG A 164 4.14 -3.74 -17.08
N THR A 165 4.35 -4.23 -15.88
CA THR A 165 4.57 -3.36 -14.71
C THR A 165 5.87 -2.56 -14.83
N LEU A 166 5.87 -1.33 -14.33
CA LEU A 166 7.10 -0.56 -14.13
C LEU A 166 7.94 -1.20 -13.02
N LEU A 167 7.31 -1.46 -11.88
CA LEU A 167 7.87 -2.22 -10.76
C LEU A 167 6.87 -3.27 -10.28
N ALA A 168 7.40 -4.37 -9.73
CA ALA A 168 6.63 -5.50 -9.22
C ALA A 168 7.28 -6.02 -7.94
N THR A 169 6.49 -6.26 -6.89
CA THR A 169 6.97 -6.88 -5.66
C THR A 169 6.06 -8.02 -5.23
N PRO A 170 6.59 -9.05 -4.51
CA PRO A 170 5.83 -10.26 -4.21
C PRO A 170 5.05 -10.13 -2.88
N HIS A 171 4.13 -9.14 -2.79
CA HIS A 171 3.29 -8.89 -1.63
C HIS A 171 4.09 -8.63 -0.34
N ILE A 172 5.08 -7.75 -0.43
CA ILE A 172 6.01 -7.39 0.67
C ILE A 172 5.93 -5.92 1.10
N ALA A 173 5.00 -5.13 0.54
CA ALA A 173 4.88 -3.71 0.86
C ALA A 173 4.79 -3.45 2.37
N GLY A 174 4.04 -4.26 3.09
CA GLY A 174 3.89 -4.17 4.55
C GLY A 174 4.93 -4.95 5.36
N TYR A 175 5.95 -5.53 4.74
CA TYR A 175 6.92 -6.39 5.42
C TYR A 175 8.08 -5.58 6.00
N SER A 176 7.94 -5.16 7.26
CA SER A 176 8.97 -4.51 8.08
C SER A 176 9.16 -5.21 9.42
N GLU A 177 10.33 -5.06 10.05
CA GLU A 177 10.60 -5.57 11.39
C GLU A 177 9.56 -5.02 12.37
N GLN A 178 9.35 -3.71 12.34
CA GLN A 178 8.39 -3.01 13.19
C GLN A 178 6.95 -3.44 12.92
N GLY A 179 6.55 -3.59 11.65
CA GLY A 179 5.21 -4.05 11.29
C GLY A 179 4.89 -5.44 11.86
N LYS A 180 5.86 -6.36 11.83
CA LYS A 180 5.73 -7.68 12.46
C LYS A 180 5.67 -7.60 13.98
N ALA A 181 6.54 -6.83 14.61
CA ALA A 181 6.56 -6.61 16.05
C ALA A 181 5.26 -5.93 16.54
N ASN A 182 4.80 -4.91 15.82
CA ASN A 182 3.54 -4.21 16.11
C ASN A 182 2.34 -5.17 16.05
N ALA A 183 2.28 -6.07 15.06
CA ALA A 183 1.19 -7.05 14.95
C ALA A 183 1.12 -7.95 16.19
N THR A 184 2.27 -8.41 16.69
CA THR A 184 2.36 -9.22 17.90
C THR A 184 2.00 -8.40 19.14
N ALA A 185 2.59 -7.21 19.29
CA ALA A 185 2.34 -6.32 20.44
C ALA A 185 0.86 -5.94 20.56
N MET A 186 0.21 -5.54 19.47
CA MET A 186 -1.21 -5.20 19.43
C MET A 186 -2.11 -6.40 19.77
N SER A 187 -1.73 -7.60 19.34
CA SER A 187 -2.47 -8.84 19.66
C SER A 187 -2.34 -9.19 21.13
N VAL A 188 -1.13 -9.10 21.70
CA VAL A 188 -0.87 -9.32 23.13
C VAL A 188 -1.60 -8.29 23.98
N ASP A 189 -1.52 -7.00 23.64
CA ASP A 189 -2.22 -5.93 24.38
C ASP A 189 -3.73 -6.14 24.37
N THR A 190 -4.30 -6.55 23.23
CA THR A 190 -5.73 -6.86 23.12
C THR A 190 -6.15 -8.01 24.05
N LEU A 191 -5.36 -9.09 24.07
CA LEU A 191 -5.62 -10.23 24.97
C LEU A 191 -5.41 -9.86 26.44
N ALA A 192 -4.34 -9.12 26.74
CA ALA A 192 -4.05 -8.65 28.09
C ALA A 192 -5.20 -7.82 28.66
N ARG A 193 -5.71 -6.86 27.91
CA ARG A 193 -6.87 -6.05 28.32
C ARG A 193 -8.15 -6.88 28.46
N PHE A 194 -8.38 -7.84 27.56
CA PHE A 194 -9.58 -8.65 27.60
C PHE A 194 -9.62 -9.61 28.80
N PHE A 195 -8.49 -10.21 29.15
CA PHE A 195 -8.38 -11.21 30.23
C PHE A 195 -7.80 -10.64 31.55
N GLY A 196 -7.50 -9.35 31.63
CA GLY A 196 -6.88 -8.73 32.82
C GLY A 196 -5.46 -9.22 33.10
N LEU A 197 -4.69 -9.52 32.05
CA LEU A 197 -3.31 -10.02 32.19
C LEU A 197 -2.33 -8.87 32.41
N PRO A 198 -1.23 -9.07 33.18
CA PRO A 198 -0.21 -8.03 33.43
C PRO A 198 0.76 -7.86 32.23
N LEU A 199 0.21 -7.79 31.00
CA LEU A 199 0.96 -7.68 29.75
C LEU A 199 0.55 -6.45 28.92
N ALA A 200 -0.19 -5.51 29.52
CA ALA A 200 -0.56 -4.27 28.85
C ALA A 200 0.70 -3.48 28.45
N GLY A 201 0.76 -3.06 27.18
CA GLY A 201 1.92 -2.33 26.63
C GLY A 201 3.17 -3.18 26.37
N TRP A 202 3.07 -4.51 26.48
CA TRP A 202 4.18 -5.40 26.13
C TRP A 202 4.58 -5.24 24.65
N TYR A 203 5.88 -5.25 24.39
CA TYR A 203 6.45 -5.22 23.04
C TYR A 203 7.56 -6.26 22.90
N PRO A 204 7.74 -6.91 21.74
CA PRO A 204 8.79 -7.91 21.53
C PRO A 204 10.20 -7.32 21.80
N PRO A 205 10.97 -7.90 22.75
CA PRO A 205 12.26 -7.30 23.14
C PRO A 205 13.33 -7.34 22.06
N GLN A 206 13.13 -8.14 21.01
CA GLN A 206 14.07 -8.29 19.89
C GLN A 206 13.91 -7.21 18.82
N ALA A 207 12.83 -6.42 18.87
CA ALA A 207 12.54 -5.38 17.88
C ALA A 207 12.38 -4.02 18.57
N ALA A 208 13.09 -3.00 18.07
CA ALA A 208 12.84 -1.64 18.51
C ALA A 208 11.50 -1.15 17.95
N PRO A 209 10.68 -0.44 18.74
CA PRO A 209 9.48 0.22 18.23
C PRO A 209 9.79 1.17 17.07
N SER A 210 8.78 1.41 16.22
CA SER A 210 8.87 2.44 15.19
C SER A 210 9.16 3.81 15.83
N THR A 211 10.06 4.57 15.22
CA THR A 211 10.33 5.96 15.57
C THR A 211 9.96 6.85 14.38
N PRO A 212 8.65 7.20 14.25
CA PRO A 212 8.18 8.04 13.17
C PRO A 212 8.90 9.38 13.15
N ARG A 213 9.36 9.79 11.98
CA ARG A 213 9.95 11.11 11.77
C ARG A 213 9.52 11.71 10.43
N PRO A 214 9.51 13.02 10.30
CA PRO A 214 9.38 13.64 8.99
C PRO A 214 10.59 13.30 8.12
N ILE A 215 10.38 13.20 6.82
CA ILE A 215 11.43 13.06 5.82
C ILE A 215 11.10 13.98 4.64
N SER A 216 12.08 14.77 4.20
CA SER A 216 11.90 15.61 3.01
C SER A 216 11.92 14.78 1.74
N TRP A 217 11.32 15.31 0.66
CA TRP A 217 11.37 14.65 -0.65
C TRP A 217 12.79 14.37 -1.13
N GLN A 218 13.69 15.34 -0.95
CA GLN A 218 15.09 15.21 -1.34
C GLN A 218 15.79 14.10 -0.55
N GLU A 219 15.59 14.06 0.78
CA GLU A 219 16.16 13.02 1.63
C GLU A 219 15.60 11.64 1.23
N LEU A 220 14.28 11.52 1.01
CA LEU A 220 13.66 10.28 0.56
C LEU A 220 14.32 9.77 -0.73
N CYS A 221 14.43 10.61 -1.75
CA CYS A 221 15.00 10.22 -3.04
C CYS A 221 16.46 9.76 -2.95
N THR A 222 17.23 10.28 -2.00
CA THR A 222 18.64 9.94 -1.85
C THR A 222 18.89 8.73 -0.95
N THR A 223 17.98 8.44 0.00
CA THR A 223 18.24 7.43 1.04
C THR A 223 17.39 6.17 0.92
N ILE A 224 16.22 6.23 0.27
CA ILE A 224 15.27 5.11 0.24
C ILE A 224 15.86 3.84 -0.37
N GLY A 225 16.69 3.95 -1.40
CA GLY A 225 17.33 2.81 -2.06
C GLY A 225 18.22 1.99 -1.12
N GLY A 226 18.88 2.64 -0.15
CA GLY A 226 19.67 1.95 0.88
C GLY A 226 18.82 1.24 1.93
N ALA A 227 17.61 1.75 2.21
CA ALA A 227 16.67 1.13 3.16
C ALA A 227 15.77 0.07 2.49
N PHE A 228 15.40 0.29 1.23
CA PHE A 228 14.54 -0.59 0.46
C PHE A 228 14.85 -0.50 -1.03
N ASP A 229 15.68 -1.41 -1.54
CA ASP A 229 15.96 -1.54 -2.98
C ASP A 229 14.79 -2.20 -3.71
N ILE A 230 13.76 -1.42 -4.02
CA ILE A 230 12.56 -1.89 -4.71
C ILE A 230 12.85 -2.37 -6.13
N GLU A 231 13.88 -1.83 -6.78
CA GLU A 231 14.28 -2.24 -8.11
C GLU A 231 14.87 -3.66 -8.12
N ALA A 232 15.70 -3.98 -7.11
CA ALA A 232 16.22 -5.34 -6.97
C ALA A 232 15.10 -6.34 -6.71
N GLN A 233 14.10 -5.99 -5.87
CA GLN A 233 12.93 -6.83 -5.66
C GLN A 233 12.15 -7.05 -6.96
N SER A 234 11.93 -5.98 -7.72
CA SER A 234 11.22 -6.05 -8.99
C SER A 234 11.96 -6.88 -10.04
N ARG A 235 13.28 -6.70 -10.18
CA ARG A 235 14.10 -7.51 -11.08
C ARG A 235 14.04 -9.01 -10.71
N SER A 236 14.11 -9.31 -9.43
CA SER A 236 14.07 -10.70 -8.94
C SER A 236 12.73 -11.37 -9.27
N LEU A 237 11.60 -10.70 -8.99
CA LEU A 237 10.28 -11.25 -9.29
C LEU A 237 10.05 -11.41 -10.80
N LYS A 238 10.46 -10.43 -11.60
CA LYS A 238 10.34 -10.50 -13.07
C LYS A 238 11.18 -11.61 -13.69
N ALA A 239 12.35 -11.88 -13.11
CA ALA A 239 13.23 -12.93 -13.59
C ALA A 239 12.73 -14.33 -13.23
N ARG A 240 12.09 -14.50 -12.07
CA ARG A 240 11.65 -15.80 -11.54
C ARG A 240 10.26 -15.68 -10.89
N PRO A 241 9.19 -15.44 -11.68
CA PRO A 241 7.84 -15.29 -11.16
C PRO A 241 7.29 -16.55 -10.47
N GLU A 242 7.82 -17.73 -10.76
CA GLU A 242 7.53 -19.00 -10.08
C GLU A 242 7.99 -19.01 -8.62
N ASP A 243 8.97 -18.20 -8.26
CA ASP A 243 9.50 -18.07 -6.90
C ASP A 243 8.72 -17.02 -6.07
N PHE A 244 7.53 -16.60 -6.49
CA PHE A 244 6.72 -15.57 -5.79
C PHE A 244 6.56 -15.87 -4.30
N GLU A 245 6.12 -17.08 -3.96
CA GLU A 245 5.88 -17.48 -2.57
C GLU A 245 7.19 -17.63 -1.78
N PRO A 246 8.24 -18.34 -2.26
CA PRO A 246 9.56 -18.32 -1.64
C PRO A 246 10.15 -16.92 -1.42
N MET A 247 10.02 -16.02 -2.39
CA MET A 247 10.51 -14.63 -2.25
C MET A 247 9.80 -13.89 -1.13
N ARG A 248 8.49 -14.10 -0.97
CA ARG A 248 7.69 -13.50 0.09
C ARG A 248 8.01 -14.13 1.45
N ASP A 249 8.08 -15.44 1.52
CA ASP A 249 8.22 -16.17 2.78
C ASP A 249 9.63 -16.04 3.39
N HIS A 250 10.66 -15.94 2.55
CA HIS A 250 12.05 -15.74 2.97
C HIS A 250 12.50 -14.27 2.88
N TYR A 251 11.54 -13.33 2.69
CA TYR A 251 11.87 -11.91 2.63
C TYR A 251 12.52 -11.45 3.93
N ARG A 252 13.74 -10.89 3.84
CA ARG A 252 14.40 -10.26 4.97
C ARG A 252 13.69 -8.94 5.29
N TYR A 253 13.00 -8.88 6.43
CA TYR A 253 12.26 -7.68 6.84
C TYR A 253 13.17 -6.48 6.91
N ARG A 254 12.76 -5.40 6.26
CA ARG A 254 13.44 -4.12 6.35
C ARG A 254 13.07 -3.38 7.63
N ARG A 255 13.94 -2.47 8.05
CA ARG A 255 13.61 -1.55 9.13
C ARG A 255 12.83 -0.35 8.62
N GLU A 256 11.85 0.10 9.40
CA GLU A 256 11.21 1.39 9.19
C GLU A 256 12.17 2.50 9.62
N TYR A 257 12.40 3.53 8.77
CA TYR A 257 13.37 4.58 9.05
C TYR A 257 12.76 6.00 8.98
N PHE A 258 11.48 6.11 8.63
CA PHE A 258 10.68 7.34 8.73
C PHE A 258 9.20 7.07 9.02
#